data_7a3d715881226e661eb9fd444bc7a436
#
_entry.id   7a3d715881226e661eb9fd444bc7a436
#
_cell.length_a   1.000
_cell.length_b   1.000
_cell.length_c   1.000
_cell.angle_alpha   90.00
_cell.angle_beta   90.00
_cell.angle_gamma   90.00
#
_symmetry.space_group_name_H-M   'P 1'
#
loop_
_entity.id
_entity.type
_entity.pdbx_description
1 polymer ?
#
loop_
_entity_poly.entity_id
_entity_poly.type
_entity_poly.pdbx_seq_one_letter_code
_entity_poly.pdbx_strand_id
1 'polypeptide(L)'
;GLWQVREWEWREHGVDLTLARLSPLSAGQGSADPGRPNRPPDLTLAPTQLVACEVPWDGNPGTPVPMILALASSANGGWPGASLYVDQGDGALLPLGPSGRTRAVIGTASTVLQSASPLLYDRQSSVTIALAGEDLTLDDATMRQLAMGANRAVLGSEIVQFASAEPLGEGEWRLSGFLRGRGGTETAVTGHQAGEALALLGSAGTILNAEAVGAVPSSRIVAIGLGDSLPVSATIALRGIGMRPPSPVHPRWQVDLDGSYRLTWVRRARGGWLWQDGVDLP
;
A
#
# COMPACT_ATOMS: atom_id res chain seq x y z
N GLY A 1 -1.55 25.15 -56.44
CA GLY A 1 -0.60 24.30 -55.72
C GLY A 1 -1.08 24.06 -54.28
N LEU A 2 -0.72 22.93 -53.71
CA LEU A 2 -1.00 22.62 -52.31
C LEU A 2 0.10 23.23 -51.44
N TRP A 3 -0.30 23.84 -50.34
CA TRP A 3 0.59 24.48 -49.37
C TRP A 3 0.34 23.90 -47.99
N GLN A 4 1.40 23.69 -47.24
CA GLN A 4 1.38 23.27 -45.84
C GLN A 4 1.70 24.47 -44.97
N VAL A 5 0.87 24.68 -43.92
CA VAL A 5 1.20 25.66 -42.90
C VAL A 5 2.35 25.10 -42.04
N ARG A 6 3.45 25.81 -41.97
CA ARG A 6 4.63 25.47 -41.17
C ARG A 6 4.59 26.12 -39.82
N GLU A 7 4.20 27.41 -39.80
CA GLU A 7 4.10 28.21 -38.60
C GLU A 7 2.91 29.14 -38.70
N TRP A 8 2.35 29.55 -37.61
CA TRP A 8 1.30 30.54 -37.52
C TRP A 8 1.48 31.37 -36.25
N GLU A 9 1.17 32.66 -36.33
CA GLU A 9 1.27 33.62 -35.22
C GLU A 9 0.06 34.54 -35.26
N TRP A 10 -0.55 34.74 -34.07
CA TRP A 10 -1.61 35.74 -33.90
C TRP A 10 -1.01 37.14 -33.87
N ARG A 11 -1.57 38.06 -34.69
CA ARG A 11 -1.28 39.48 -34.71
C ARG A 11 -2.54 40.27 -34.38
N GLU A 12 -2.38 41.55 -34.01
CA GLU A 12 -3.49 42.44 -33.63
C GLU A 12 -4.64 42.49 -34.68
N HIS A 13 -4.35 42.27 -35.95
CA HIS A 13 -5.32 42.37 -37.02
C HIS A 13 -5.44 41.12 -37.91
N GLY A 14 -5.00 39.96 -37.42
CA GLY A 14 -5.08 38.74 -38.22
C GLY A 14 -4.15 37.63 -37.73
N VAL A 15 -3.92 36.66 -38.58
CA VAL A 15 -2.98 35.55 -38.36
C VAL A 15 -1.96 35.55 -39.48
N ASP A 16 -0.67 35.61 -39.10
CA ASP A 16 0.43 35.39 -40.01
C ASP A 16 0.65 33.89 -40.19
N LEU A 17 0.74 33.44 -41.45
CA LEU A 17 0.98 32.04 -41.78
C LEU A 17 2.26 31.94 -42.63
N THR A 18 3.18 31.09 -42.15
CA THR A 18 4.32 30.65 -42.93
C THR A 18 3.95 29.37 -43.67
N LEU A 19 3.91 29.43 -44.99
CA LEU A 19 3.48 28.34 -45.85
C LEU A 19 4.67 27.73 -46.59
N ALA A 20 4.75 26.39 -46.63
CA ALA A 20 5.66 25.66 -47.48
C ALA A 20 4.90 25.01 -48.62
N ARG A 21 5.42 25.19 -49.87
CA ARG A 21 4.83 24.54 -51.03
C ARG A 21 5.09 23.06 -51.02
N LEU A 22 4.02 22.27 -51.09
CA LEU A 22 4.15 20.81 -51.21
C LEU A 22 4.56 20.46 -52.63
N SER A 23 5.66 19.73 -52.80
CA SER A 23 6.11 19.21 -54.06
C SER A 23 5.17 18.09 -54.52
N PRO A 24 4.67 18.10 -55.75
CA PRO A 24 3.76 17.06 -56.22
C PRO A 24 4.37 15.67 -56.30
N LEU A 25 5.68 15.55 -56.17
CA LEU A 25 6.40 14.28 -56.22
C LEU A 25 6.49 13.55 -54.86
N SER A 26 6.04 14.17 -53.75
CA SER A 26 6.00 13.51 -52.44
C SER A 26 4.66 12.83 -52.11
N ALA A 27 3.73 12.83 -53.07
CA ALA A 27 2.46 12.12 -52.94
C ALA A 27 2.53 10.66 -53.42
N GLY A 28 3.61 9.96 -53.14
CA GLY A 28 3.57 8.51 -53.06
C GLY A 28 2.79 8.15 -51.82
N GLN A 29 1.47 8.15 -51.93
CA GLN A 29 0.64 7.51 -50.91
C GLN A 29 0.96 6.00 -50.96
N GLY A 30 1.98 5.60 -50.21
CA GLY A 30 2.04 4.22 -49.77
C GLY A 30 0.71 3.95 -49.09
N SER A 31 -0.06 3.01 -49.62
CA SER A 31 -1.22 2.48 -48.92
C SER A 31 -0.71 1.99 -47.58
N ALA A 32 -0.86 2.79 -46.53
CA ALA A 32 -0.60 2.34 -45.19
C ALA A 32 -1.65 1.22 -44.91
N ASP A 33 -1.17 0.05 -44.63
CA ASP A 33 -2.03 -1.00 -44.09
C ASP A 33 -2.69 -0.37 -42.85
N PRO A 34 -4.02 -0.25 -42.79
CA PRO A 34 -4.70 0.32 -41.61
C PRO A 34 -4.42 -0.45 -40.29
N GLY A 35 -3.69 -1.54 -40.39
CA GLY A 35 -3.48 -2.43 -39.25
C GLY A 35 -4.80 -3.07 -38.81
N ARG A 36 -4.72 -4.16 -38.11
CA ARG A 36 -5.88 -4.67 -37.39
C ARG A 36 -6.10 -3.82 -36.15
N PRO A 37 -7.33 -3.32 -35.89
CA PRO A 37 -7.61 -2.64 -34.64
C PRO A 37 -7.24 -3.58 -33.50
N ASN A 38 -6.26 -3.18 -32.69
CA ASN A 38 -5.95 -3.88 -31.45
C ASN A 38 -7.13 -3.61 -30.51
N ARG A 39 -8.17 -4.43 -30.62
CA ARG A 39 -9.23 -4.41 -29.62
C ARG A 39 -8.60 -4.92 -28.33
N PRO A 40 -8.55 -4.12 -27.25
CA PRO A 40 -8.20 -4.66 -25.95
C PRO A 40 -9.11 -5.87 -25.69
N PRO A 41 -8.59 -6.95 -25.09
CA PRO A 41 -9.43 -8.07 -24.73
C PRO A 41 -10.61 -7.56 -23.91
N ASP A 42 -11.80 -8.05 -24.22
CA ASP A 42 -13.04 -7.74 -23.50
C ASP A 42 -12.94 -8.43 -22.13
N LEU A 43 -12.20 -7.81 -21.21
CA LEU A 43 -11.98 -8.33 -19.88
C LEU A 43 -13.27 -8.15 -19.09
N THR A 44 -13.86 -9.24 -18.68
CA THR A 44 -14.97 -9.21 -17.73
C THR A 44 -14.49 -8.51 -16.46
N LEU A 45 -15.23 -7.47 -16.03
CA LEU A 45 -14.92 -6.76 -14.80
C LEU A 45 -15.04 -7.71 -13.62
N ALA A 46 -13.94 -7.97 -12.94
CA ALA A 46 -13.94 -8.75 -11.72
C ALA A 46 -14.31 -7.86 -10.51
N PRO A 47 -14.95 -8.44 -9.48
CA PRO A 47 -15.32 -7.72 -8.29
C PRO A 47 -14.14 -7.09 -7.58
N THR A 48 -14.39 -5.99 -6.89
CA THR A 48 -13.41 -5.33 -6.01
C THR A 48 -13.11 -6.21 -4.80
N GLN A 49 -11.84 -6.25 -4.40
CA GLN A 49 -11.38 -6.77 -3.12
C GLN A 49 -10.79 -5.62 -2.32
N LEU A 50 -11.05 -5.57 -1.03
CA LEU A 50 -10.68 -4.45 -0.17
C LEU A 50 -10.03 -4.93 1.12
N VAL A 51 -8.88 -4.34 1.44
CA VAL A 51 -8.26 -4.42 2.76
C VAL A 51 -8.17 -3.01 3.33
N ALA A 52 -8.54 -2.83 4.59
CA ALA A 52 -8.36 -1.57 5.31
C ALA A 52 -7.57 -1.82 6.58
N CYS A 53 -6.59 -0.98 6.86
CA CYS A 53 -5.74 -1.14 8.02
C CYS A 53 -5.27 0.21 8.58
N GLU A 54 -5.06 0.23 9.91
CA GLU A 54 -4.30 1.29 10.56
C GLU A 54 -2.82 0.93 10.47
N VAL A 55 -2.00 1.88 10.03
CA VAL A 55 -0.56 1.73 10.00
C VAL A 55 0.10 2.73 10.95
N PRO A 56 1.27 2.39 11.51
CA PRO A 56 2.01 3.32 12.35
C PRO A 56 2.35 4.59 11.57
N TRP A 57 2.33 5.72 12.27
CA TRP A 57 2.85 6.97 11.76
C TRP A 57 4.31 6.79 11.28
N ASP A 58 4.63 7.37 10.13
CA ASP A 58 5.91 7.18 9.43
C ASP A 58 7.05 8.03 10.00
N GLY A 59 6.78 8.86 11.01
CA GLY A 59 7.75 9.75 11.65
C GLY A 59 7.92 11.10 10.96
N ASN A 60 7.13 11.41 9.93
CA ASN A 60 7.19 12.71 9.31
C ASN A 60 6.82 13.83 10.30
N PRO A 61 7.50 15.01 10.26
CA PRO A 61 7.15 16.13 11.13
C PRO A 61 5.73 16.61 10.86
N GLY A 62 4.97 16.79 11.92
CA GLY A 62 3.58 17.21 11.89
C GLY A 62 2.83 16.72 13.11
N THR A 63 1.53 17.00 13.18
CA THR A 63 0.70 16.43 14.24
C THR A 63 0.55 14.93 13.99
N PRO A 64 0.96 14.08 14.92
CA PRO A 64 0.81 12.65 14.77
C PRO A 64 -0.69 12.31 14.73
N VAL A 65 -1.13 11.78 13.60
CA VAL A 65 -2.51 11.31 13.38
C VAL A 65 -2.49 9.84 13.01
N PRO A 66 -3.52 9.07 13.33
CA PRO A 66 -3.63 7.71 12.86
C PRO A 66 -3.56 7.68 11.32
N MET A 67 -2.67 6.86 10.76
CA MET A 67 -2.63 6.62 9.33
C MET A 67 -3.53 5.45 9.00
N ILE A 68 -4.55 5.69 8.19
CA ILE A 68 -5.51 4.69 7.75
C ILE A 68 -5.33 4.50 6.26
N LEU A 69 -5.14 3.26 5.84
CA LEU A 69 -5.01 2.88 4.45
C LEU A 69 -6.19 2.03 4.00
N ALA A 70 -6.71 2.33 2.81
CA ALA A 70 -7.54 1.43 2.04
C ALA A 70 -6.72 0.90 0.86
N LEU A 71 -6.67 -0.42 0.72
CA LEU A 71 -5.96 -1.11 -0.34
C LEU A 71 -6.98 -1.90 -1.14
N ALA A 72 -7.30 -1.40 -2.32
CA ALA A 72 -8.29 -2.00 -3.19
C ALA A 72 -7.61 -2.71 -4.38
N SER A 73 -8.16 -3.84 -4.77
CA SER A 73 -7.66 -4.68 -5.85
C SER A 73 -8.81 -5.42 -6.53
N SER A 74 -8.46 -6.30 -7.45
CA SER A 74 -9.38 -7.19 -8.15
C SER A 74 -8.61 -8.36 -8.73
N ALA A 75 -9.31 -9.42 -9.10
CA ALA A 75 -8.72 -10.65 -9.65
C ALA A 75 -8.06 -10.45 -11.02
N ASN A 76 -8.37 -9.39 -11.76
CA ASN A 76 -7.75 -9.13 -13.06
C ASN A 76 -7.46 -7.65 -13.32
N GLY A 77 -6.63 -7.38 -14.33
CA GLY A 77 -6.17 -6.04 -14.70
C GLY A 77 -7.21 -5.12 -15.33
N GLY A 78 -8.41 -5.61 -15.64
CA GLY A 78 -9.50 -4.80 -16.22
C GLY A 78 -10.23 -3.92 -15.20
N TRP A 79 -9.84 -3.96 -13.94
CA TRP A 79 -10.48 -3.21 -12.87
C TRP A 79 -10.20 -1.70 -12.97
N PRO A 80 -11.24 -0.86 -13.05
CA PRO A 80 -11.08 0.59 -13.26
C PRO A 80 -10.90 1.41 -11.97
N GLY A 81 -10.86 0.75 -10.81
CA GLY A 81 -10.92 1.36 -9.49
C GLY A 81 -12.30 1.30 -8.86
N ALA A 82 -12.41 1.77 -7.62
CA ALA A 82 -13.63 1.84 -6.86
C ALA A 82 -13.77 3.18 -6.15
N SER A 83 -14.99 3.57 -5.83
CA SER A 83 -15.27 4.67 -4.91
C SER A 83 -15.26 4.15 -3.48
N LEU A 84 -14.59 4.88 -2.58
CA LEU A 84 -14.45 4.53 -1.17
C LEU A 84 -15.39 5.35 -0.31
N TYR A 85 -15.95 4.70 0.69
CA TYR A 85 -16.87 5.28 1.67
C TYR A 85 -16.54 4.77 3.07
N VAL A 86 -17.02 5.44 4.07
CA VAL A 86 -17.08 4.92 5.45
C VAL A 86 -18.53 4.71 5.88
N ASP A 87 -18.80 3.55 6.47
CA ASP A 87 -20.03 3.23 7.18
C ASP A 87 -19.70 3.17 8.68
N GLN A 88 -20.30 4.06 9.43
CA GLN A 88 -20.07 4.16 10.87
C GLN A 88 -21.03 3.31 11.71
N GLY A 89 -21.77 2.44 11.07
CA GLY A 89 -22.63 1.45 11.72
C GLY A 89 -24.14 1.68 11.58
N ASP A 90 -24.55 2.80 11.00
CA ASP A 90 -25.96 3.13 10.70
C ASP A 90 -26.37 2.81 9.25
N GLY A 91 -25.41 2.35 8.43
CA GLY A 91 -25.61 2.07 7.01
C GLY A 91 -25.52 3.30 6.11
N ALA A 92 -25.38 4.51 6.65
CA ALA A 92 -25.10 5.70 5.88
C ALA A 92 -23.65 5.70 5.40
N LEU A 93 -23.45 5.83 4.08
CA LEU A 93 -22.14 5.84 3.45
C LEU A 93 -21.67 7.28 3.25
N LEU A 94 -20.59 7.66 3.95
CA LEU A 94 -19.93 8.94 3.77
C LEU A 94 -18.77 8.80 2.79
N PRO A 95 -18.66 9.64 1.74
CA PRO A 95 -17.65 9.52 0.73
C PRO A 95 -16.24 9.82 1.27
N LEU A 96 -15.26 8.99 0.90
CA LEU A 96 -13.85 9.17 1.22
C LEU A 96 -13.01 9.50 -0.03
N GLY A 97 -13.55 9.27 -1.23
CA GLY A 97 -12.86 9.50 -2.50
C GLY A 97 -12.60 8.23 -3.31
N PRO A 98 -11.83 8.32 -4.39
CA PRO A 98 -11.50 7.16 -5.23
C PRO A 98 -10.34 6.35 -4.67
N SER A 99 -10.33 5.04 -4.93
CA SER A 99 -9.20 4.15 -4.62
C SER A 99 -7.99 4.33 -5.56
N GLY A 100 -8.15 5.09 -6.63
CA GLY A 100 -7.21 5.05 -7.74
C GLY A 100 -7.48 3.87 -8.68
N ARG A 101 -6.67 3.76 -9.74
CA ARG A 101 -6.79 2.70 -10.77
C ARG A 101 -5.73 1.61 -10.64
N THR A 102 -4.69 1.86 -9.85
CA THR A 102 -3.63 0.88 -9.59
C THR A 102 -4.12 -0.10 -8.55
N ARG A 103 -4.13 -1.37 -8.90
CA ARG A 103 -4.49 -2.43 -7.96
C ARG A 103 -3.42 -2.55 -6.87
N ALA A 104 -3.84 -2.62 -5.63
CA ALA A 104 -2.96 -2.97 -4.52
C ALA A 104 -2.61 -4.47 -4.57
N VAL A 105 -1.40 -4.81 -4.15
CA VAL A 105 -1.02 -6.21 -3.94
C VAL A 105 -1.56 -6.63 -2.59
N ILE A 106 -2.67 -7.34 -2.63
CA ILE A 106 -3.37 -7.90 -1.47
C ILE A 106 -3.61 -9.39 -1.67
N GLY A 107 -3.83 -10.10 -0.59
CA GLY A 107 -4.09 -11.52 -0.60
C GLY A 107 -4.57 -12.03 0.75
N THR A 108 -4.66 -13.33 0.88
CA THR A 108 -5.11 -14.03 2.09
C THR A 108 -4.11 -15.11 2.46
N ALA A 109 -3.77 -15.21 3.73
CA ALA A 109 -2.89 -16.24 4.22
C ALA A 109 -3.57 -17.62 4.16
N SER A 110 -3.04 -18.53 3.35
CA SER A 110 -3.50 -19.92 3.27
C SER A 110 -2.98 -20.76 4.44
N THR A 111 -1.84 -20.34 5.04
CA THR A 111 -1.23 -21.00 6.21
C THR A 111 -1.02 -20.01 7.35
N VAL A 112 -0.74 -20.52 8.53
CA VAL A 112 -0.48 -19.69 9.73
C VAL A 112 0.98 -19.27 9.76
N LEU A 113 1.25 -17.97 9.94
CA LEU A 113 2.60 -17.50 10.24
C LEU A 113 2.92 -17.76 11.71
N GLN A 114 3.94 -18.57 11.94
CA GLN A 114 4.33 -18.96 13.29
C GLN A 114 4.86 -17.79 14.11
N SER A 115 4.68 -17.86 15.42
CA SER A 115 5.22 -16.87 16.36
C SER A 115 6.75 -16.91 16.34
N ALA A 116 7.38 -15.74 16.35
CA ALA A 116 8.83 -15.59 16.38
C ALA A 116 9.22 -14.33 17.20
N SER A 117 10.52 -14.17 17.47
CA SER A 117 11.01 -12.99 18.17
C SER A 117 10.99 -11.76 17.26
N PRO A 118 10.37 -10.62 17.65
CA PRO A 118 10.43 -9.39 16.87
C PRO A 118 11.82 -8.72 16.91
N LEU A 119 12.73 -9.21 17.73
CA LEU A 119 14.09 -8.66 17.87
C LEU A 119 15.12 -9.36 16.98
N LEU A 120 14.74 -10.47 16.37
CA LEU A 120 15.64 -11.29 15.54
C LEU A 120 15.10 -11.38 14.10
N TYR A 121 16.03 -11.61 13.17
CA TYR A 121 15.66 -11.98 11.81
C TYR A 121 15.14 -13.43 11.81
N ASP A 122 13.88 -13.60 11.48
CA ASP A 122 13.20 -14.90 11.47
C ASP A 122 13.47 -15.61 10.14
N ARG A 123 14.32 -16.64 10.20
CA ARG A 123 14.69 -17.48 9.05
C ARG A 123 13.90 -18.76 8.95
N GLN A 124 13.12 -19.08 9.97
CA GLN A 124 12.49 -20.40 10.11
C GLN A 124 11.03 -20.38 9.67
N SER A 125 10.34 -19.29 9.94
CA SER A 125 8.92 -19.20 9.63
C SER A 125 8.69 -18.93 8.13
N SER A 126 7.59 -19.48 7.63
CA SER A 126 7.06 -19.17 6.32
C SER A 126 5.54 -19.06 6.37
N VAL A 127 4.96 -18.34 5.43
CA VAL A 127 3.52 -18.26 5.23
C VAL A 127 3.20 -18.34 3.74
N THR A 128 2.15 -19.08 3.40
CA THR A 128 1.63 -19.12 2.03
C THR A 128 0.50 -18.12 1.90
N ILE A 129 0.54 -17.31 0.85
CA ILE A 129 -0.43 -16.25 0.55
C ILE A 129 -1.05 -16.54 -0.81
N ALA A 130 -2.38 -16.58 -0.86
CA ALA A 130 -3.12 -16.53 -2.12
C ALA A 130 -3.38 -15.05 -2.46
N LEU A 131 -2.79 -14.55 -3.55
CA LEU A 131 -2.99 -13.18 -4.00
C LEU A 131 -4.38 -12.97 -4.61
N ALA A 132 -4.86 -11.75 -4.59
CA ALA A 132 -6.16 -11.35 -5.13
C ALA A 132 -6.31 -11.60 -6.64
N GLY A 133 -5.20 -11.63 -7.37
CA GLY A 133 -5.14 -11.92 -8.80
C GLY A 133 -3.86 -12.66 -9.15
N GLU A 134 -3.93 -13.58 -10.09
CA GLU A 134 -2.82 -14.42 -10.54
C GLU A 134 -1.71 -13.62 -11.25
N ASP A 135 -2.06 -12.45 -11.77
CA ASP A 135 -1.13 -11.53 -12.44
C ASP A 135 -0.44 -10.55 -11.46
N LEU A 136 -0.79 -10.60 -10.17
CA LEU A 136 -0.07 -9.88 -9.12
C LEU A 136 1.21 -10.64 -8.74
N THR A 137 2.27 -9.89 -8.47
CA THR A 137 3.58 -10.45 -8.16
C THR A 137 4.15 -9.88 -6.88
N LEU A 138 5.03 -10.66 -6.25
CA LEU A 138 5.85 -10.27 -5.11
C LEU A 138 7.31 -10.46 -5.48
N ASP A 139 8.18 -9.58 -4.97
CA ASP A 139 9.61 -9.59 -5.27
C ASP A 139 10.44 -9.96 -4.04
N ASP A 140 11.59 -10.58 -4.27
CA ASP A 140 12.62 -10.78 -3.25
C ASP A 140 13.22 -9.45 -2.81
N ALA A 141 13.71 -9.38 -1.58
CA ALA A 141 14.45 -8.24 -1.07
C ALA A 141 15.71 -8.66 -0.31
N THR A 142 16.81 -8.01 -0.61
CA THR A 142 18.04 -8.16 0.15
C THR A 142 17.91 -7.53 1.54
N MET A 143 18.76 -7.92 2.49
CA MET A 143 18.79 -7.32 3.84
C MET A 143 18.96 -5.79 3.79
N ARG A 144 19.71 -5.27 2.82
CA ARG A 144 19.87 -3.83 2.62
C ARG A 144 18.56 -3.17 2.21
N GLN A 145 17.83 -3.77 1.28
CA GLN A 145 16.51 -3.27 0.84
C GLN A 145 15.48 -3.35 1.97
N LEU A 146 15.49 -4.44 2.76
CA LEU A 146 14.63 -4.54 3.95
C LEU A 146 14.95 -3.42 4.96
N ALA A 147 16.22 -3.13 5.20
CA ALA A 147 16.63 -2.03 6.06
C ALA A 147 16.15 -0.66 5.55
N MET A 148 16.00 -0.51 4.23
CA MET A 148 15.45 0.68 3.57
C MET A 148 13.91 0.66 3.45
N GLY A 149 13.24 -0.33 4.02
CA GLY A 149 11.78 -0.41 4.10
C GLY A 149 11.10 -1.20 2.98
N ALA A 150 11.86 -1.96 2.16
CA ALA A 150 11.26 -2.84 1.15
C ALA A 150 10.38 -3.92 1.77
N ASN A 151 9.43 -4.42 0.98
CA ASN A 151 8.54 -5.54 1.29
C ASN A 151 7.79 -5.41 2.63
N ARG A 152 7.44 -4.19 3.01
CA ARG A 152 6.54 -4.00 4.16
C ARG A 152 5.13 -4.42 3.79
N ALA A 153 4.55 -5.28 4.61
CA ALA A 153 3.18 -5.73 4.45
C ALA A 153 2.46 -5.77 5.80
N VAL A 154 1.18 -5.50 5.80
CA VAL A 154 0.30 -5.83 6.92
C VAL A 154 -0.17 -7.26 6.72
N LEU A 155 -0.01 -8.11 7.72
CA LEU A 155 -0.61 -9.43 7.82
C LEU A 155 -1.47 -9.47 9.09
N GLY A 156 -2.76 -9.53 8.93
CA GLY A 156 -3.68 -9.36 10.05
C GLY A 156 -3.50 -7.99 10.74
N SER A 157 -2.90 -8.00 11.92
CA SER A 157 -2.57 -6.78 12.69
C SER A 157 -1.07 -6.52 12.83
N GLU A 158 -0.22 -7.39 12.29
CA GLU A 158 1.23 -7.25 12.31
C GLU A 158 1.76 -6.58 11.04
N ILE A 159 2.73 -5.69 11.17
CA ILE A 159 3.55 -5.26 10.05
C ILE A 159 4.79 -6.13 9.99
N VAL A 160 4.93 -6.83 8.89
CA VAL A 160 6.07 -7.68 8.57
C VAL A 160 6.86 -7.11 7.40
N GLN A 161 8.11 -7.53 7.26
CA GLN A 161 8.87 -7.45 6.01
C GLN A 161 9.39 -8.85 5.69
N PHE A 162 9.39 -9.23 4.43
CA PHE A 162 9.87 -10.53 3.98
C PHE A 162 11.02 -10.38 2.99
N ALA A 163 11.98 -11.29 3.05
CA ALA A 163 13.14 -11.31 2.16
C ALA A 163 12.89 -12.12 0.90
N SER A 164 12.13 -13.19 0.99
CA SER A 164 11.90 -14.08 -0.14
C SER A 164 10.40 -14.26 -0.41
N ALA A 165 10.06 -14.27 -1.68
CA ALA A 165 8.74 -14.52 -2.22
C ALA A 165 8.84 -15.56 -3.35
N GLU A 166 8.53 -16.81 -3.04
CA GLU A 166 8.59 -17.93 -3.97
C GLU A 166 7.20 -18.18 -4.57
N PRO A 167 7.03 -18.08 -5.91
CA PRO A 167 5.76 -18.41 -6.55
C PRO A 167 5.51 -19.92 -6.50
N LEU A 168 4.32 -20.33 -6.07
CA LEU A 168 3.90 -21.73 -6.00
C LEU A 168 2.97 -22.13 -7.16
N GLY A 169 2.53 -21.16 -7.95
CA GLY A 169 1.51 -21.33 -8.99
C GLY A 169 0.11 -20.90 -8.55
N GLU A 170 -0.79 -20.71 -9.50
CA GLU A 170 -2.20 -20.36 -9.27
C GLU A 170 -2.42 -19.14 -8.35
N GLY A 171 -1.52 -18.15 -8.42
CA GLY A 171 -1.57 -16.95 -7.57
C GLY A 171 -1.10 -17.17 -6.13
N GLU A 172 -0.62 -18.36 -5.77
CA GLU A 172 -0.06 -18.63 -4.45
C GLU A 172 1.44 -18.32 -4.39
N TRP A 173 1.85 -17.76 -3.25
CA TRP A 173 3.22 -17.35 -2.96
C TRP A 173 3.63 -17.79 -1.56
N ARG A 174 4.84 -18.35 -1.44
CA ARG A 174 5.46 -18.62 -0.14
C ARG A 174 6.39 -17.49 0.24
N LEU A 175 6.10 -16.83 1.36
CA LEU A 175 6.93 -15.79 1.94
C LEU A 175 7.78 -16.35 3.07
N SER A 176 9.05 -15.90 3.14
CA SER A 176 10.00 -16.31 4.18
C SER A 176 11.05 -15.24 4.46
N GLY A 177 11.82 -15.43 5.54
CA GLY A 177 12.87 -14.50 5.94
C GLY A 177 12.29 -13.17 6.43
N PHE A 178 11.71 -13.20 7.64
CA PHE A 178 10.93 -12.06 8.12
C PHE A 178 11.68 -11.15 9.08
N LEU A 179 11.36 -9.86 8.99
CA LEU A 179 11.47 -8.92 10.07
C LEU A 179 10.06 -8.72 10.65
N ARG A 180 9.88 -9.13 11.89
CA ARG A 180 8.58 -9.22 12.57
C ARG A 180 8.26 -7.96 13.39
N GLY A 181 6.99 -7.72 13.66
CA GLY A 181 6.55 -6.67 14.58
C GLY A 181 6.99 -5.27 14.20
N ARG A 182 7.08 -4.93 12.91
CA ARG A 182 7.58 -3.64 12.47
C ARG A 182 6.66 -2.49 12.88
N GLY A 183 7.25 -1.29 13.07
CA GLY A 183 6.48 -0.09 13.37
C GLY A 183 5.76 -0.09 14.73
N GLY A 184 6.13 -0.95 15.68
CA GLY A 184 5.51 -1.03 16.99
C GLY A 184 4.38 -2.05 17.07
N THR A 185 4.30 -2.99 16.10
CA THR A 185 3.29 -4.06 16.08
C THR A 185 3.79 -5.37 16.73
N GLU A 186 4.79 -5.32 17.60
CA GLU A 186 5.40 -6.48 18.25
C GLU A 186 4.39 -7.36 19.00
N THR A 187 3.33 -6.76 19.53
CA THR A 187 2.28 -7.49 20.24
C THR A 187 1.41 -8.35 19.34
N ALA A 188 1.46 -8.12 18.02
CA ALA A 188 0.70 -8.86 17.03
C ALA A 188 1.47 -10.05 16.43
N VAL A 189 2.72 -10.26 16.83
CA VAL A 189 3.58 -11.37 16.34
C VAL A 189 3.02 -12.75 16.68
N THR A 190 2.18 -12.82 17.70
CA THR A 190 1.53 -14.06 18.14
C THR A 190 0.06 -14.07 17.74
N GLY A 191 -0.47 -15.25 17.48
CA GLY A 191 -1.90 -15.45 17.30
C GLY A 191 -2.39 -15.31 15.85
N HIS A 192 -1.49 -15.34 14.87
CA HIS A 192 -1.88 -15.40 13.46
C HIS A 192 -2.75 -16.60 13.14
N GLN A 193 -3.67 -16.41 12.21
CA GLN A 193 -4.59 -17.42 11.74
C GLN A 193 -4.53 -17.54 10.22
N ALA A 194 -4.84 -18.71 9.68
CA ALA A 194 -5.19 -18.83 8.28
C ALA A 194 -6.44 -18.00 7.97
N GLY A 195 -6.52 -17.42 6.81
CA GLY A 195 -7.60 -16.51 6.42
C GLY A 195 -7.34 -15.03 6.72
N GLU A 196 -6.24 -14.69 7.40
CA GLU A 196 -5.86 -13.28 7.60
C GLU A 196 -5.51 -12.60 6.28
N ALA A 197 -5.94 -11.34 6.16
CA ALA A 197 -5.58 -10.52 5.01
C ALA A 197 -4.11 -10.14 5.04
N LEU A 198 -3.46 -10.22 3.87
CA LEU A 198 -2.16 -9.61 3.61
C LEU A 198 -2.35 -8.41 2.71
N ALA A 199 -1.65 -7.32 2.97
CA ALA A 199 -1.58 -6.16 2.11
C ALA A 199 -0.17 -5.57 2.06
N LEU A 200 0.41 -5.50 0.86
CA LEU A 200 1.72 -4.89 0.66
C LEU A 200 1.61 -3.37 0.76
N LEU A 201 2.37 -2.77 1.67
CA LEU A 201 2.38 -1.33 1.89
C LEU A 201 3.25 -0.65 0.83
N GLY A 202 2.60 0.04 -0.09
CA GLY A 202 3.26 0.70 -1.21
C GLY A 202 2.40 1.81 -1.80
N SER A 203 2.72 2.24 -3.02
CA SER A 203 2.10 3.39 -3.70
C SER A 203 0.63 3.18 -4.10
N ALA A 204 0.13 1.94 -4.10
CA ALA A 204 -1.24 1.61 -4.51
C ALA A 204 -2.28 1.76 -3.39
N GLY A 205 -1.86 2.03 -2.15
CA GLY A 205 -2.78 2.28 -1.04
C GLY A 205 -3.28 3.73 -1.03
N THR A 206 -4.56 3.90 -0.73
CA THR A 206 -5.17 5.22 -0.53
C THR A 206 -5.14 5.58 0.95
N ILE A 207 -4.48 6.69 1.29
CA ILE A 207 -4.51 7.24 2.65
C ILE A 207 -5.88 7.89 2.87
N LEU A 208 -6.59 7.46 3.90
CA LEU A 208 -7.89 7.99 4.26
C LEU A 208 -7.76 9.07 5.32
N ASN A 209 -8.66 10.05 5.27
CA ASN A 209 -8.76 11.05 6.33
C ASN A 209 -9.27 10.39 7.61
N ALA A 210 -8.44 10.38 8.66
CA ALA A 210 -8.76 9.78 9.95
C ALA A 210 -9.98 10.43 10.64
N GLU A 211 -10.19 11.73 10.45
CA GLU A 211 -11.36 12.44 10.98
C GLU A 211 -12.65 11.99 10.28
N ALA A 212 -12.59 11.79 8.96
CA ALA A 212 -13.73 11.32 8.20
C ALA A 212 -14.11 9.86 8.51
N VAL A 213 -13.11 9.02 8.80
CA VAL A 213 -13.34 7.64 9.24
C VAL A 213 -14.01 7.61 10.62
N GLY A 214 -13.83 8.67 11.40
CA GLY A 214 -14.53 8.87 12.66
C GLY A 214 -13.80 8.32 13.88
N ALA A 215 -14.29 8.73 15.06
CA ALA A 215 -13.74 8.35 16.36
C ALA A 215 -14.27 7.01 16.87
N VAL A 216 -15.01 6.27 16.06
CA VAL A 216 -15.59 4.97 16.43
C VAL A 216 -14.45 3.93 16.41
N PRO A 217 -14.27 3.12 17.47
CA PRO A 217 -13.17 2.15 17.55
C PRO A 217 -13.18 1.10 16.42
N SER A 218 -14.33 0.84 15.82
CA SER A 218 -14.47 -0.03 14.65
C SER A 218 -15.27 0.69 13.59
N SER A 219 -14.64 0.95 12.47
CA SER A 219 -15.28 1.54 11.30
C SER A 219 -15.26 0.55 10.15
N ARG A 220 -16.25 0.61 9.29
CA ARG A 220 -16.32 -0.18 8.09
C ARG A 220 -16.02 0.71 6.89
N ILE A 221 -14.94 0.38 6.19
CA ILE A 221 -14.62 0.99 4.90
C ILE A 221 -15.34 0.19 3.83
N VAL A 222 -16.00 0.89 2.92
CA VAL A 222 -16.80 0.30 1.85
C VAL A 222 -16.24 0.74 0.51
N ALA A 223 -16.09 -0.20 -0.41
CA ALA A 223 -15.72 0.06 -1.80
C ALA A 223 -16.88 -0.30 -2.72
N ILE A 224 -17.10 0.51 -3.75
CA ILE A 224 -18.07 0.26 -4.81
C ILE A 224 -17.38 0.46 -6.14
N GLY A 225 -17.11 -0.61 -6.85
CA GLY A 225 -16.53 -0.64 -8.19
C GLY A 225 -17.59 -1.01 -9.24
N LEU A 226 -17.25 -0.77 -10.51
CA LEU A 226 -18.17 -1.06 -11.63
C LEU A 226 -18.49 -2.55 -11.80
N GLY A 227 -17.59 -3.45 -11.34
CA GLY A 227 -17.78 -4.90 -11.39
C GLY A 227 -18.51 -5.49 -10.19
N ASP A 228 -18.86 -4.65 -9.21
CA ASP A 228 -19.40 -5.12 -7.95
C ASP A 228 -20.93 -5.25 -8.03
N SER A 229 -21.45 -6.43 -7.72
CA SER A 229 -22.90 -6.64 -7.59
C SER A 229 -23.45 -6.09 -6.26
N LEU A 230 -22.62 -6.01 -5.24
CA LEU A 230 -22.88 -5.48 -3.90
C LEU A 230 -21.66 -4.70 -3.41
N PRO A 231 -21.84 -3.69 -2.53
CA PRO A 231 -20.71 -3.01 -1.91
C PRO A 231 -19.80 -3.99 -1.16
N VAL A 232 -18.48 -3.85 -1.35
CA VAL A 232 -17.47 -4.65 -0.66
C VAL A 232 -16.99 -3.90 0.57
N SER A 233 -16.89 -4.56 1.70
CA SER A 233 -16.52 -3.91 2.95
C SER A 233 -15.33 -4.56 3.65
N ALA A 234 -14.50 -3.72 4.29
CA ALA A 234 -13.44 -4.12 5.18
C ALA A 234 -13.60 -3.41 6.53
N THR A 235 -13.56 -4.17 7.61
CA THR A 235 -13.63 -3.60 8.96
C THR A 235 -12.23 -3.22 9.43
N ILE A 236 -12.10 -2.02 9.98
CA ILE A 236 -10.88 -1.53 10.58
C ILE A 236 -11.07 -1.31 12.07
N ALA A 237 -10.17 -1.84 12.88
CA ALA A 237 -10.10 -1.55 14.31
C ALA A 237 -9.09 -0.42 14.53
N LEU A 238 -9.58 0.75 14.89
CA LEU A 238 -8.75 1.90 15.20
C LEU A 238 -8.19 1.76 16.62
N ARG A 239 -6.99 1.19 16.72
CA ARG A 239 -6.33 0.90 18.01
C ARG A 239 -5.37 1.99 18.45
N GLY A 240 -5.18 3.03 17.63
CA GLY A 240 -4.19 4.07 17.85
C GLY A 240 -2.75 3.55 17.82
N ILE A 241 -2.47 2.51 17.03
CA ILE A 241 -1.13 1.91 16.95
C ILE A 241 -0.11 2.96 16.51
N GLY A 242 -0.48 3.81 15.58
CA GLY A 242 0.34 4.91 15.10
C GLY A 242 0.74 5.92 16.18
N MET A 243 -0.07 6.03 17.22
CA MET A 243 0.10 7.01 18.30
C MET A 243 0.80 6.44 19.54
N ARG A 244 0.95 5.11 19.62
CA ARG A 244 1.60 4.47 20.78
C ARG A 244 3.11 4.56 20.64
N PRO A 245 3.85 4.94 21.69
CA PRO A 245 5.30 4.86 21.65
C PRO A 245 5.73 3.40 21.43
N PRO A 246 6.78 3.14 20.64
CA PRO A 246 7.36 1.81 20.50
C PRO A 246 7.82 1.28 21.85
N SER A 247 7.70 -0.02 22.06
CA SER A 247 8.18 -0.66 23.28
C SER A 247 9.67 -0.39 23.48
N PRO A 248 10.13 0.00 24.69
CA PRO A 248 11.54 0.21 24.99
C PRO A 248 12.32 -1.11 24.84
N VAL A 249 13.61 -1.01 24.55
CA VAL A 249 14.51 -2.15 24.41
C VAL A 249 15.66 -2.08 25.42
N HIS A 250 16.36 -3.20 25.62
CA HIS A 250 17.48 -3.32 26.54
C HIS A 250 17.16 -2.86 27.97
N PRO A 251 16.07 -3.35 28.59
CA PRO A 251 15.81 -3.03 30.00
C PRO A 251 16.94 -3.59 30.84
N ARG A 252 17.46 -2.75 31.75
CA ARG A 252 18.45 -3.13 32.77
C ARG A 252 17.96 -2.65 34.11
N TRP A 253 18.10 -3.48 35.11
CA TRP A 253 17.82 -3.10 36.47
C TRP A 253 19.06 -3.33 37.33
N GLN A 254 19.31 -2.45 38.26
CA GLN A 254 20.41 -2.46 39.19
C GLN A 254 19.89 -2.17 40.58
N VAL A 255 20.55 -2.73 41.57
CA VAL A 255 20.35 -2.39 42.98
C VAL A 255 21.49 -1.44 43.36
N ASP A 256 21.17 -0.21 43.73
CA ASP A 256 22.14 0.77 44.18
C ASP A 256 22.59 0.43 45.63
N LEU A 257 23.70 1.02 46.09
CA LEU A 257 24.30 0.72 47.39
C LEU A 257 23.39 1.06 48.60
N ASP A 258 22.42 1.94 48.39
CA ASP A 258 21.40 2.33 49.37
C ASP A 258 20.19 1.38 49.41
N GLY A 259 20.21 0.32 48.60
CA GLY A 259 19.12 -0.62 48.46
C GLY A 259 17.99 -0.18 47.54
N SER A 260 18.10 0.96 46.88
CA SER A 260 17.15 1.40 45.87
C SER A 260 17.32 0.63 44.55
N TYR A 261 16.23 0.59 43.74
CA TYR A 261 16.22 -0.09 42.47
C TYR A 261 16.28 0.96 41.36
N ARG A 262 17.22 0.83 40.40
CA ARG A 262 17.32 1.65 39.22
C ARG A 262 16.96 0.83 37.98
N LEU A 263 15.92 1.23 37.27
CA LEU A 263 15.54 0.67 35.99
C LEU A 263 15.95 1.61 34.88
N THR A 264 16.71 1.11 33.91
CA THR A 264 17.13 1.85 32.71
C THR A 264 16.71 1.07 31.47
N TRP A 265 16.44 1.79 30.36
CA TRP A 265 16.09 1.20 29.08
C TRP A 265 16.50 2.14 27.96
N VAL A 266 16.54 1.62 26.73
CA VAL A 266 16.76 2.41 25.54
C VAL A 266 15.40 2.72 24.87
N ARG A 267 15.12 3.99 24.65
CA ARG A 267 13.95 4.42 23.91
C ARG A 267 14.10 4.07 22.42
N ARG A 268 12.98 3.87 21.77
CA ARG A 268 12.87 3.71 20.32
C ARG A 268 12.04 4.85 19.76
N ALA A 269 12.42 5.34 18.58
CA ALA A 269 11.64 6.32 17.82
C ALA A 269 11.20 5.70 16.49
N ARG A 270 10.10 6.20 15.94
CA ARG A 270 9.62 5.85 14.59
C ARG A 270 10.29 6.70 13.52
N GLY A 271 10.73 7.90 13.87
CA GLY A 271 11.47 8.80 13.00
C GLY A 271 12.87 8.27 12.65
N GLY A 272 13.51 8.90 11.67
CA GLY A 272 14.84 8.50 11.19
C GLY A 272 15.90 8.53 12.29
N TRP A 273 16.94 7.73 12.10
CA TRP A 273 18.09 7.59 13.00
C TRP A 273 19.08 8.78 12.91
N LEU A 274 18.64 9.95 12.44
CA LEU A 274 19.49 11.14 12.47
C LEU A 274 19.65 11.57 13.92
N TRP A 275 20.89 11.53 14.41
CA TRP A 275 21.25 12.06 15.70
C TRP A 275 21.01 13.58 15.66
N GLN A 276 20.08 14.05 16.46
CA GLN A 276 19.81 15.47 16.66
C GLN A 276 20.12 15.80 18.11
N ASP A 277 21.18 16.56 18.32
CA ASP A 277 21.56 17.04 19.66
C ASP A 277 20.45 17.94 20.24
N GLY A 278 20.03 17.62 21.46
CA GLY A 278 19.10 18.46 22.21
C GLY A 278 17.62 18.37 21.80
N VAL A 279 17.25 17.45 20.93
CA VAL A 279 15.86 17.22 20.54
C VAL A 279 15.36 15.87 21.07
N ASP A 280 14.27 15.91 21.82
CA ASP A 280 13.56 14.71 22.24
C ASP A 280 12.65 14.26 21.07
N LEU A 281 13.03 13.20 20.38
CA LEU A 281 12.22 12.63 19.31
C LEU A 281 11.02 11.90 19.91
N PRO A 282 9.79 12.14 19.37
CA PRO A 282 8.58 11.48 19.83
C PRO A 282 8.54 9.96 19.59
#